data_fccb4f26964742be2a559e6672128627
#
_entry.id   fccb4f26964742be2a559e6672128627
#
_cell.length_a   1.000
_cell.length_b   1.000
_cell.length_c   1.000
_cell.angle_alpha   90.00
_cell.angle_beta   90.00
_cell.angle_gamma   90.00
#
_symmetry.space_group_name_H-M   'P 1'
#
loop_
_entity.id
_entity.type
_entity.pdbx_description
1 polymer ?
#
loop_
_entity_poly.entity_id
_entity_poly.type
_entity_poly.pdbx_seq_one_letter_code
_entity_poly.pdbx_strand_id
1 'polypeptide(L)' 'MKDEAVPAIGEAVRDTSRDRVGRVMGHHGPYCRLRPLGGGREWDADPSHLRPMSQDELLSALLAEVNARSRQGR' A
#
# COMPACT_ATOMS: atom_id res chain seq x y z
N MET A 1 -4.81 -23.33 -3.47
CA MET A 1 -4.48 -22.87 -3.28
C MET A 1 -4.11 -22.01 -3.19
N LYS A 2 -4.02 -21.71 -3.21
CA LYS A 2 -3.79 -20.98 -3.14
C LYS A 2 -3.62 -20.10 -3.21
N ASP A 3 -3.69 -19.64 -3.35
CA ASP A 3 -3.65 -18.79 -3.50
C ASP A 3 -3.33 -17.87 -3.15
N GLU A 4 -3.13 -17.72 -3.25
CA GLU A 4 -2.79 -17.01 -2.69
C GLU A 4 -2.33 -15.96 -2.68
N ALA A 5 -2.51 -15.60 -3.13
CA ALA A 5 -1.88 -14.70 -2.28
C ALA A 5 -1.29 -13.46 -2.88
N VAL A 6 -1.40 -13.28 -4.16
CA VAL A 6 -0.93 -12.05 -4.81
C VAL A 6 -2.06 -11.04 -4.80
N PRO A 7 -1.85 -9.84 -4.22
CA PRO A 7 -2.90 -8.84 -4.18
C PRO A 7 -3.32 -8.38 -5.56
N ALA A 8 -4.58 -8.02 -5.70
CA ALA A 8 -5.11 -7.54 -6.98
C ALA A 8 -4.74 -6.07 -7.16
N ILE A 9 -4.64 -5.68 -8.43
CA ILE A 9 -4.40 -4.28 -8.77
C ILE A 9 -5.52 -3.43 -8.20
N GLY A 10 -5.16 -2.34 -7.55
CA GLY A 10 -6.10 -1.44 -6.90
C GLY A 10 -6.31 -1.72 -5.43
N GLU A 11 -5.82 -2.87 -4.96
CA GLU A 11 -6.00 -3.24 -3.57
C GLU A 11 -5.03 -2.46 -2.67
N ALA A 12 -5.52 -2.03 -1.51
CA ALA A 12 -4.67 -1.36 -0.52
C ALA A 12 -4.02 -2.41 0.37
N VAL A 13 -2.72 -2.31 0.56
CA VAL A 13 -1.95 -3.29 1.30
C VAL A 13 -0.90 -2.60 2.16
N ARG A 14 -0.42 -3.34 3.16
CA ARG A 14 0.71 -2.91 3.97
C ARG A 14 1.91 -3.77 3.62
N ASP A 15 3.03 -3.10 3.35
CA ASP A 15 4.31 -3.75 3.16
C ASP A 15 5.00 -3.84 4.52
N THR A 16 5.01 -5.03 5.10
CA THR A 16 5.53 -5.20 6.45
C THR A 16 7.04 -5.03 6.52
N SER A 17 7.73 -5.25 5.41
CA SER A 17 9.19 -5.11 5.43
C SER A 17 9.62 -3.66 5.49
N ARG A 18 8.80 -2.75 4.99
CA ARG A 18 9.09 -1.32 5.00
C ARG A 18 8.20 -0.54 5.95
N ASP A 19 7.20 -1.22 6.51
CA ASP A 19 6.20 -0.60 7.36
C ASP A 19 5.54 0.59 6.65
N ARG A 20 5.13 0.34 5.41
CA ARG A 20 4.47 1.35 4.58
C ARG A 20 3.21 0.78 3.99
N VAL A 21 2.25 1.65 3.74
CA VAL A 21 1.01 1.25 3.09
C VAL A 21 0.95 1.85 1.71
N GLY A 22 0.31 1.13 0.80
CA GLY A 22 0.18 1.60 -0.56
C GLY A 22 -0.89 0.83 -1.28
N ARG A 23 -1.13 1.24 -2.51
CA ARG A 23 -2.10 0.59 -3.38
C ARG A 23 -1.37 -0.13 -4.50
N VAL A 24 -1.81 -1.34 -4.80
CA VAL A 24 -1.17 -2.14 -5.84
C VAL A 24 -1.47 -1.51 -7.19
N MET A 25 -0.44 -1.14 -7.91
CA MET A 25 -0.58 -0.52 -9.22
C MET A 25 -0.33 -1.50 -10.35
N GLY A 26 0.41 -2.55 -10.09
CA GLY A 26 0.72 -3.54 -11.11
C GLY A 26 1.70 -4.54 -10.57
N HIS A 27 2.19 -5.37 -11.47
CA HIS A 27 3.17 -6.39 -11.11
C HIS A 27 4.40 -6.21 -11.99
N HIS A 28 5.56 -6.44 -11.40
CA HIS A 28 6.83 -6.29 -12.11
C HIS A 28 7.69 -7.50 -11.76
N GLY A 29 7.72 -8.49 -12.66
CA GLY A 29 8.37 -9.75 -12.38
C GLY A 29 7.72 -10.41 -11.17
N PRO A 30 8.50 -10.88 -10.20
CA PRO A 30 7.91 -11.50 -9.01
C PRO A 30 7.41 -10.48 -7.97
N TYR A 31 7.51 -9.18 -8.27
CA TYR A 31 7.19 -8.13 -7.30
C TYR A 31 5.88 -7.46 -7.62
N CYS A 32 5.29 -6.86 -6.59
CA CYS A 32 4.14 -5.99 -6.75
C CYS A 32 4.61 -4.55 -6.71
N ARG A 33 4.13 -3.74 -7.65
CA ARG A 33 4.44 -2.32 -7.66
C ARG A 33 3.39 -1.58 -6.86
N LEU A 34 3.83 -0.84 -5.85
CA LEU A 34 2.95 -0.15 -4.94
C LEU A 34 3.14 1.36 -5.06
N ARG A 35 2.04 2.07 -4.91
CA ARG A 35 2.05 3.53 -4.84
C ARG A 35 1.65 3.94 -3.43
N PRO A 36 2.41 4.84 -2.77
CA PRO A 36 2.00 5.31 -1.45
C PRO A 36 0.62 5.93 -1.47
N LEU A 37 -0.15 5.77 -0.40
CA LEU A 37 -1.51 6.31 -0.37
C LEU A 37 -1.53 7.82 -0.50
N GLY A 38 -0.54 8.49 0.03
CA GLY A 38 -0.45 9.94 -0.05
C GLY A 38 0.22 10.44 -1.31
N GLY A 39 0.53 9.55 -2.24
CA GLY A 39 1.28 9.90 -3.44
C GLY A 39 2.76 9.80 -3.19
N GLY A 40 3.54 10.03 -4.23
CA GLY A 40 4.98 9.95 -4.15
C GLY A 40 5.52 8.81 -4.97
N ARG A 41 6.74 8.41 -4.68
CA ARG A 41 7.45 7.44 -5.49
C ARG A 41 6.94 6.02 -5.25
N GLU A 42 6.65 5.33 -6.32
CA GLU A 42 6.27 3.92 -6.26
C GLU A 42 7.47 3.06 -5.88
N TRP A 43 7.18 1.89 -5.32
CA TRP A 43 8.24 0.95 -5.01
C TRP A 43 7.79 -0.47 -5.33
N ASP A 44 8.74 -1.37 -5.50
CA ASP A 44 8.48 -2.79 -5.71
C ASP A 44 8.54 -3.52 -4.38
N ALA A 45 7.57 -4.38 -4.12
CA ALA A 45 7.48 -5.10 -2.87
C ALA A 45 7.30 -6.58 -3.13
N ASP A 46 7.91 -7.39 -2.27
CA ASP A 46 7.74 -8.83 -2.31
C ASP A 46 6.33 -9.16 -1.83
N PRO A 47 5.52 -9.87 -2.64
CA PRO A 47 4.15 -10.19 -2.24
C PRO A 47 4.06 -10.90 -0.90
N SER A 48 5.08 -11.67 -0.51
CA SER A 48 5.06 -12.38 0.74
C SER A 48 5.08 -11.46 1.95
N HIS A 49 5.46 -10.20 1.75
CA HIS A 49 5.48 -9.20 2.82
C HIS A 49 4.24 -8.31 2.83
N LEU A 50 3.32 -8.55 1.90
CA LEU A 50 2.15 -7.70 1.77
C LEU A 50 0.97 -8.29 2.51
N ARG A 51 0.26 -7.45 3.25
CA ARG A 51 -0.95 -7.85 3.95
C ARG A 51 -2.10 -6.98 3.50
N PRO A 52 -3.27 -7.55 3.25
CA PRO A 52 -4.43 -6.74 2.91
C PRO A 52 -4.82 -5.88 4.09
N MET A 53 -5.33 -4.69 3.80
CA MET A 53 -5.81 -3.78 4.81
C MET A 53 -7.31 -3.89 4.92
N SER A 54 -7.82 -3.85 6.16
CA SER A 54 -9.26 -3.74 6.37
C SER A 54 -9.71 -2.34 5.97
N GLN A 55 -11.03 -2.18 5.82
CA GLN A 55 -11.56 -0.86 5.51
C GLN A 55 -11.23 0.14 6.61
N ASP A 56 -11.31 -0.29 7.87
CA ASP A 56 -10.99 0.60 8.98
C ASP A 56 -9.53 1.03 8.94
N GLU A 57 -8.63 0.10 8.66
CA GLU A 57 -7.22 0.43 8.55
C GLU A 57 -6.96 1.38 7.40
N LEU A 58 -7.59 1.13 6.27
CA LEU A 58 -7.41 1.99 5.10
C LEU A 58 -7.91 3.40 5.41
N LEU A 59 -9.07 3.50 6.03
CA LEU A 59 -9.65 4.79 6.37
C LEU A 59 -8.74 5.56 7.32
N SER A 60 -8.21 4.86 8.34
CA SER A 60 -7.28 5.49 9.27
C SER A 60 -6.02 5.97 8.57
N ALA A 61 -5.49 5.17 7.66
CA ALA A 61 -4.28 5.56 6.94
C ALA A 61 -4.53 6.77 6.05
N LEU A 62 -5.69 6.81 5.38
CA LEU A 62 -6.04 7.95 4.55
C LEU A 62 -6.21 9.22 5.38
N LEU A 63 -6.84 9.10 6.54
CA LEU A 63 -7.01 10.25 7.42
C LEU A 63 -5.66 10.75 7.93
N ALA A 64 -4.76 9.84 8.25
CA ALA A 64 -3.43 10.23 8.69
C ALA A 64 -2.69 10.98 7.60
N GLU A 65 -2.84 10.55 6.34
CA GLU A 65 -2.21 11.24 5.23
C GLU A 65 -2.79 12.63 5.04
N VAL A 66 -4.10 12.76 5.14
CA VAL A 66 -4.73 14.07 5.02
C VAL A 66 -4.27 14.99 6.12
N ASN A 67 -4.20 14.50 7.36
CA ASN A 67 -3.78 15.31 8.48
C ASN A 67 -2.32 15.75 8.34
N ALA A 68 -1.45 14.84 7.91
CA ALA A 68 -0.05 15.18 7.72
C ALA A 68 0.11 16.21 6.63
N ARG A 69 -0.63 16.05 5.53
CA ARG A 69 -0.57 17.00 4.42
C ARG A 69 -1.09 18.36 4.84
N SER A 70 -2.15 18.36 5.63
CA SER A 70 -2.75 19.60 6.12
C SER A 70 -1.76 20.39 6.97
N ARG A 71 -1.00 19.68 7.82
CA ARG A 71 0.01 20.34 8.63
C ARG A 71 1.13 20.89 7.81
N GLN A 72 1.55 20.15 6.80
CA GLN A 72 2.67 20.55 5.96
C GLN A 72 2.32 21.65 4.99
N GLY A 73 1.06 21.78 4.70
CA GLY A 73 0.59 22.72 3.70
C GLY A 73 0.63 24.17 4.15
N ARG A 74 1.32 24.47 5.20
CA ARG A 74 1.38 25.82 5.74
C ARG A 74 2.52 26.66 5.21
#